data_91de8575b68f4fb120e2d4a19223f408
#
_entry.id   91de8575b68f4fb120e2d4a19223f408
#
_cell.length_a   1.000
_cell.length_b   1.000
_cell.length_c   1.000
_cell.angle_alpha   90.00
_cell.angle_beta   90.00
_cell.angle_gamma   90.00
#
_symmetry.space_group_name_H-M   'P 1'
#
loop_
_entity.id
_entity.type
_entity.pdbx_description
1 polymer ?
#
loop_
_entity_poly.entity_id
_entity_poly.type
_entity_poly.pdbx_seq_one_letter_code
_entity_poly.pdbx_strand_id
1 'polypeptide(L)'
;MHGSRTARTVMVSIAMAWLLAGCAAPVSAPAARASPIAGLRLLGSATLARTPDGLLQHFGGISGMDRDPASGDWLMLSDDKSELAPARFYTLRLRIDAQGIGAIEPLAVTPLRQPDGTAYPGVAQARARPGAVVPDPEALRIDPNDGSLLYTSEGDRGLGLDPFARRMDRDGRFVRELALPARLHMQRDPPRGPRHNLSLEGLAFTPDAQALWVAMEAPLIEDGPLPDAQHGALVRFSLLGRDDALLTQVAYPVDAIPRGPTGGGHRADNGVSEILAIDRDRLLVVERCGHEVDTMVFRFAIRLYEAEVGGAQDVSAIDSLQQPGVRAVRKRLLLDLSTLSPQVGPIDNIEAAAWGPRLPNGHATLLLASDDNFSPTQRNQFIALEVVPAPDGR
;
A
#
# COMPACT_ATOMS: atom_id res chain seq x y z
N MET A 1 -52.27 88.19 -21.45
CA MET A 1 -52.71 86.90 -21.96
C MET A 1 -51.93 85.81 -21.19
N HIS A 2 -52.61 84.99 -20.44
CA HIS A 2 -52.14 84.10 -19.42
C HIS A 2 -51.47 82.86 -19.95
N GLY A 3 -50.30 82.51 -19.46
CA GLY A 3 -49.62 81.21 -19.70
C GLY A 3 -49.39 80.51 -18.38
N SER A 4 -50.15 79.41 -18.20
CA SER A 4 -50.11 78.54 -17.05
C SER A 4 -48.85 77.60 -17.11
N ARG A 5 -48.08 77.62 -16.00
CA ARG A 5 -47.00 76.69 -15.79
C ARG A 5 -47.47 75.50 -14.92
N THR A 6 -47.52 74.29 -15.47
CA THR A 6 -47.75 73.05 -14.72
C THR A 6 -46.44 72.51 -14.21
N ALA A 7 -46.32 72.39 -12.87
CA ALA A 7 -45.23 71.74 -12.19
C ALA A 7 -45.41 70.23 -12.24
N ARG A 8 -44.42 69.49 -12.71
CA ARG A 8 -44.35 67.97 -12.65
C ARG A 8 -43.55 67.59 -11.39
N THR A 9 -44.23 66.97 -10.47
CA THR A 9 -43.64 66.37 -9.28
C THR A 9 -43.02 65.00 -9.71
N VAL A 10 -41.70 64.86 -9.50
CA VAL A 10 -40.99 63.60 -9.71
C VAL A 10 -40.94 62.88 -8.36
N MET A 11 -41.66 61.73 -8.28
CA MET A 11 -41.52 60.79 -7.16
C MET A 11 -40.26 59.95 -7.37
N VAL A 12 -39.29 60.04 -6.48
CA VAL A 12 -38.13 59.18 -6.39
C VAL A 12 -38.48 58.01 -5.44
N SER A 13 -38.66 56.82 -6.01
CA SER A 13 -38.86 55.58 -5.24
C SER A 13 -37.50 55.06 -4.82
N ILE A 14 -37.15 55.09 -3.53
CA ILE A 14 -35.96 54.43 -2.96
C ILE A 14 -36.32 52.98 -2.72
N ALA A 15 -35.77 52.09 -3.56
CA ALA A 15 -35.80 50.65 -3.33
C ALA A 15 -34.71 50.27 -2.31
N MET A 16 -35.14 49.89 -1.12
CA MET A 16 -34.26 49.39 -0.05
C MET A 16 -33.94 47.92 -0.27
N ALA A 17 -32.75 47.61 -0.84
CA ALA A 17 -32.27 46.25 -1.03
C ALA A 17 -31.77 45.71 0.33
N TRP A 18 -32.47 44.69 0.87
CA TRP A 18 -32.02 43.92 2.01
C TRP A 18 -30.96 42.92 1.55
N LEU A 19 -29.69 43.16 1.89
CA LEU A 19 -28.63 42.17 1.79
C LEU A 19 -28.80 41.14 2.91
N LEU A 20 -29.34 39.96 2.57
CA LEU A 20 -29.31 38.80 3.43
C LEU A 20 -27.85 38.28 3.45
N ALA A 21 -27.05 38.69 4.39
CA ALA A 21 -25.79 38.06 4.72
C ALA A 21 -26.10 36.70 5.40
N GLY A 22 -26.19 35.64 4.61
CA GLY A 22 -26.25 34.30 5.11
C GLY A 22 -24.92 33.95 5.76
N CYS A 23 -24.86 33.92 7.10
CA CYS A 23 -23.76 33.27 7.80
C CYS A 23 -23.77 31.77 7.46
N ALA A 24 -22.92 31.36 6.52
CA ALA A 24 -22.60 29.94 6.38
C ALA A 24 -21.86 29.53 7.67
N ALA A 25 -22.54 28.79 8.53
CA ALA A 25 -21.89 28.13 9.66
C ALA A 25 -20.75 27.24 9.12
N PRO A 26 -19.56 27.25 9.72
CA PRO A 26 -18.51 26.33 9.34
C PRO A 26 -19.03 24.90 9.53
N VAL A 27 -19.04 24.11 8.47
CA VAL A 27 -19.30 22.67 8.57
C VAL A 27 -18.17 22.10 9.42
N SER A 28 -18.46 21.79 10.67
CA SER A 28 -17.52 21.14 11.56
C SER A 28 -17.09 19.84 10.93
N ALA A 29 -15.79 19.64 10.70
CA ALA A 29 -15.27 18.36 10.30
C ALA A 29 -15.75 17.29 11.32
N PRO A 30 -16.19 16.10 10.87
CA PRO A 30 -16.62 15.05 11.78
C PRO A 30 -15.49 14.78 12.78
N ALA A 31 -15.86 14.65 14.06
CA ALA A 31 -14.90 14.32 15.11
C ALA A 31 -14.19 13.01 14.76
N ALA A 32 -12.86 13.00 14.91
CA ALA A 32 -12.09 11.77 14.71
C ALA A 32 -12.64 10.68 15.61
N ARG A 33 -13.01 9.53 15.04
CA ARG A 33 -13.39 8.35 15.82
C ARG A 33 -12.16 7.85 16.58
N ALA A 34 -12.34 7.43 17.82
CA ALA A 34 -11.25 6.84 18.60
C ALA A 34 -10.65 5.64 17.85
N SER A 35 -9.33 5.54 17.83
CA SER A 35 -8.63 4.40 17.24
C SER A 35 -8.96 3.11 17.97
N PRO A 36 -9.17 1.98 17.28
CA PRO A 36 -9.30 0.69 17.94
C PRO A 36 -7.97 0.13 18.44
N ILE A 37 -6.83 0.73 18.03
CA ILE A 37 -5.47 0.29 18.38
C ILE A 37 -4.84 1.29 19.33
N ALA A 38 -4.53 0.86 20.57
CA ALA A 38 -3.76 1.65 21.52
C ALA A 38 -2.27 1.65 21.19
N GLY A 39 -1.75 0.53 20.68
CA GLY A 39 -0.33 0.38 20.34
C GLY A 39 0.00 -0.99 19.77
N LEU A 40 1.26 -1.15 19.39
CA LEU A 40 1.81 -2.40 18.89
C LEU A 40 2.97 -2.82 19.83
N ARG A 41 2.99 -4.07 20.27
CA ARG A 41 3.98 -4.61 21.18
C ARG A 41 4.74 -5.77 20.54
N LEU A 42 6.07 -5.75 20.59
CA LEU A 42 6.90 -6.84 20.09
C LEU A 42 6.58 -8.15 20.82
N LEU A 43 6.33 -9.21 20.04
CA LEU A 43 6.28 -10.59 20.51
C LEU A 43 7.61 -11.29 20.28
N GLY A 44 8.22 -11.12 19.11
CA GLY A 44 9.49 -11.70 18.75
C GLY A 44 9.87 -11.47 17.30
N SER A 45 11.07 -11.92 16.94
CA SER A 45 11.56 -11.89 15.56
C SER A 45 12.29 -13.20 15.23
N ALA A 46 12.31 -13.52 13.93
CA ALA A 46 13.05 -14.65 13.38
C ALA A 46 13.67 -14.25 12.04
N THR A 47 14.63 -15.03 11.57
CA THR A 47 15.17 -14.93 10.21
C THR A 47 15.12 -16.30 9.55
N LEU A 48 14.90 -16.32 8.25
CA LEU A 48 14.93 -17.53 7.43
C LEU A 48 15.99 -17.39 6.35
N ALA A 49 16.99 -18.26 6.41
CA ALA A 49 18.07 -18.26 5.44
C ALA A 49 17.69 -19.12 4.21
N ARG A 50 18.22 -18.73 3.04
CA ARG A 50 18.21 -19.60 1.87
C ARG A 50 19.04 -20.85 2.12
N THR A 51 18.64 -21.95 1.50
CA THR A 51 19.38 -23.21 1.52
C THR A 51 20.03 -23.47 0.16
N PRO A 52 21.11 -24.26 0.07
CA PRO A 52 21.75 -24.59 -1.21
C PRO A 52 20.83 -25.31 -2.19
N ASP A 53 19.81 -25.99 -1.67
CA ASP A 53 18.86 -26.82 -2.43
C ASP A 53 17.48 -26.83 -1.74
N GLY A 54 16.52 -27.52 -2.35
CA GLY A 54 15.18 -27.71 -1.82
C GLY A 54 14.28 -26.47 -1.93
N LEU A 55 13.23 -26.41 -1.10
CA LEU A 55 12.18 -25.39 -1.20
C LEU A 55 12.68 -23.96 -0.94
N LEU A 56 13.76 -23.80 -0.20
CA LEU A 56 14.31 -22.49 0.15
C LEU A 56 15.51 -22.05 -0.73
N GLN A 57 15.83 -22.79 -1.79
CA GLN A 57 16.98 -22.46 -2.66
C GLN A 57 16.91 -21.05 -3.23
N HIS A 58 15.72 -20.58 -3.59
CA HIS A 58 15.48 -19.25 -4.13
C HIS A 58 14.52 -18.45 -3.24
N PHE A 59 14.50 -18.75 -1.92
CA PHE A 59 13.65 -18.01 -0.98
C PHE A 59 14.18 -16.58 -0.80
N GLY A 60 13.28 -15.62 -0.87
CA GLY A 60 13.57 -14.19 -0.69
C GLY A 60 12.70 -13.34 -1.59
N GLY A 61 12.96 -12.02 -1.57
CA GLY A 61 12.14 -11.09 -2.31
C GLY A 61 10.69 -11.08 -1.79
N ILE A 62 10.48 -11.09 -0.46
CA ILE A 62 9.13 -11.22 0.09
C ILE A 62 8.48 -9.84 0.20
N SER A 63 7.66 -9.51 -0.81
CA SER A 63 6.94 -8.23 -0.91
C SER A 63 5.46 -8.34 -0.58
N GLY A 64 4.85 -9.54 -0.65
CA GLY A 64 3.46 -9.75 -0.27
C GLY A 64 3.25 -10.99 0.57
N MET A 65 2.32 -10.96 1.52
CA MET A 65 1.94 -12.16 2.25
C MET A 65 0.51 -12.11 2.78
N ASP A 66 -0.07 -13.28 2.99
CA ASP A 66 -1.31 -13.43 3.74
C ASP A 66 -1.34 -14.77 4.47
N ARG A 67 -2.19 -14.84 5.50
CA ARG A 67 -2.37 -16.06 6.29
C ARG A 67 -3.66 -16.76 5.89
N ASP A 68 -3.54 -18.02 5.48
CA ASP A 68 -4.70 -18.84 5.18
C ASP A 68 -5.53 -19.11 6.47
N PRO A 69 -6.78 -18.64 6.56
CA PRO A 69 -7.59 -18.87 7.74
C PRO A 69 -7.97 -20.34 7.92
N ALA A 70 -7.97 -21.14 6.86
CA ALA A 70 -8.36 -22.54 6.90
C ALA A 70 -7.25 -23.46 7.42
N SER A 71 -6.03 -23.33 6.89
CA SER A 71 -4.89 -24.15 7.29
C SER A 71 -4.06 -23.52 8.41
N GLY A 72 -4.07 -22.18 8.48
CA GLY A 72 -3.19 -21.39 9.34
C GLY A 72 -1.78 -21.18 8.76
N ASP A 73 -1.49 -21.72 7.59
CA ASP A 73 -0.23 -21.53 6.89
C ASP A 73 -0.15 -20.13 6.26
N TRP A 74 1.05 -19.70 5.92
CA TRP A 74 1.34 -18.40 5.36
C TRP A 74 1.74 -18.51 3.90
N LEU A 75 1.11 -17.73 3.05
CA LEU A 75 1.48 -17.56 1.65
C LEU A 75 2.35 -16.31 1.53
N MET A 76 3.52 -16.44 0.90
CA MET A 76 4.51 -15.38 0.78
C MET A 76 4.93 -15.22 -0.66
N LEU A 77 4.59 -14.09 -1.26
CA LEU A 77 4.88 -13.76 -2.66
C LEU A 77 6.31 -13.23 -2.78
N SER A 78 7.01 -13.67 -3.82
CA SER A 78 8.34 -13.17 -4.15
C SER A 78 8.26 -12.19 -5.32
N ASP A 79 8.96 -11.07 -5.22
CA ASP A 79 9.13 -10.04 -6.25
C ASP A 79 10.10 -10.44 -7.38
N ASP A 80 10.68 -11.63 -7.29
CA ASP A 80 11.58 -12.15 -8.35
C ASP A 80 10.90 -12.11 -9.72
N LYS A 81 11.33 -11.20 -10.55
CA LYS A 81 10.85 -10.98 -11.93
C LYS A 81 11.14 -12.17 -12.87
N SER A 82 11.10 -13.37 -12.34
CA SER A 82 11.54 -14.61 -13.01
C SER A 82 13.02 -14.62 -13.43
N GLU A 83 13.86 -13.92 -12.67
CA GLU A 83 15.31 -13.83 -12.96
C GLU A 83 16.09 -14.98 -12.31
N LEU A 84 15.78 -15.34 -11.06
CA LEU A 84 16.41 -16.46 -10.33
C LEU A 84 15.66 -17.77 -10.52
N ALA A 85 14.33 -17.70 -10.47
CA ALA A 85 13.42 -18.83 -10.69
C ALA A 85 12.08 -18.26 -11.20
N PRO A 86 11.17 -19.09 -11.76
CA PRO A 86 9.85 -18.60 -12.16
C PRO A 86 9.16 -17.83 -11.04
N ALA A 87 8.50 -16.69 -11.37
CA ALA A 87 7.72 -15.92 -10.42
C ALA A 87 6.81 -16.84 -9.61
N ARG A 88 6.78 -16.66 -8.29
CA ARG A 88 6.27 -17.71 -7.38
C ARG A 88 5.80 -17.13 -6.05
N PHE A 89 5.02 -17.90 -5.33
CA PHE A 89 4.84 -17.73 -3.90
C PHE A 89 5.26 -18.99 -3.14
N TYR A 90 5.59 -18.79 -1.88
CA TYR A 90 5.95 -19.86 -0.94
C TYR A 90 4.79 -20.09 0.02
N THR A 91 4.61 -21.35 0.43
CA THR A 91 3.75 -21.70 1.55
C THR A 91 4.62 -22.10 2.72
N LEU A 92 4.49 -21.39 3.84
CA LEU A 92 5.24 -21.65 5.07
C LEU A 92 4.29 -21.93 6.22
N ARG A 93 4.67 -22.86 7.10
CA ARG A 93 4.08 -22.99 8.43
C ARG A 93 4.91 -22.21 9.42
N LEU A 94 4.27 -21.25 10.07
CA LEU A 94 4.89 -20.39 11.07
C LEU A 94 3.91 -20.19 12.21
N ARG A 95 4.33 -20.53 13.43
CA ARG A 95 3.53 -20.32 14.63
C ARG A 95 3.86 -18.97 15.24
N ILE A 96 2.83 -18.23 15.63
CA ILE A 96 2.93 -17.01 16.44
C ILE A 96 2.10 -17.22 17.70
N ASP A 97 2.71 -16.99 18.86
CA ASP A 97 2.05 -17.03 20.16
C ASP A 97 2.64 -15.95 21.11
N ALA A 98 2.24 -15.97 22.36
CA ALA A 98 2.71 -15.00 23.35
C ALA A 98 4.23 -15.08 23.64
N GLN A 99 4.89 -16.16 23.24
CA GLN A 99 6.32 -16.38 23.37
C GLN A 99 7.10 -15.90 22.13
N GLY A 100 6.41 -15.53 21.04
CA GLY A 100 7.02 -15.00 19.83
C GLY A 100 6.76 -15.84 18.58
N ILE A 101 7.78 -15.93 17.73
CA ILE A 101 7.77 -16.72 16.48
C ILE A 101 8.41 -18.06 16.74
N GLY A 102 7.68 -19.15 16.49
CA GLY A 102 8.19 -20.50 16.56
C GLY A 102 9.01 -20.90 15.32
N ALA A 103 9.22 -22.20 15.14
CA ALA A 103 9.90 -22.71 13.96
C ALA A 103 9.16 -22.33 12.68
N ILE A 104 9.93 -22.00 11.63
CA ILE A 104 9.45 -21.72 10.28
C ILE A 104 9.73 -22.94 9.42
N GLU A 105 8.68 -23.56 8.89
CA GLU A 105 8.75 -24.77 8.08
C GLU A 105 8.29 -24.47 6.65
N PRO A 106 9.16 -24.59 5.64
CA PRO A 106 8.74 -24.48 4.24
C PRO A 106 7.92 -25.71 3.83
N LEU A 107 6.75 -25.46 3.23
CA LEU A 107 5.81 -26.52 2.81
C LEU A 107 5.77 -26.70 1.29
N ALA A 108 5.75 -25.58 0.54
CA ALA A 108 5.64 -25.61 -0.91
C ALA A 108 6.21 -24.36 -1.56
N VAL A 109 6.52 -24.48 -2.86
CA VAL A 109 6.79 -23.36 -3.78
C VAL A 109 5.84 -23.52 -4.96
N THR A 110 5.03 -22.50 -5.22
CA THR A 110 4.03 -22.52 -6.28
C THR A 110 4.34 -21.45 -7.32
N PRO A 111 4.63 -21.82 -8.58
CA PRO A 111 4.89 -20.84 -9.62
C PRO A 111 3.61 -20.14 -10.09
N LEU A 112 3.70 -18.83 -10.35
CA LEU A 112 2.66 -18.06 -11.00
C LEU A 112 2.58 -18.44 -12.49
N ARG A 113 1.35 -18.49 -13.01
CA ARG A 113 1.08 -18.83 -14.41
C ARG A 113 0.42 -17.68 -15.15
N GLN A 114 0.86 -17.49 -16.39
CA GLN A 114 0.23 -16.58 -17.35
C GLN A 114 -1.16 -17.09 -17.78
N PRO A 115 -1.96 -16.26 -18.47
CA PRO A 115 -3.27 -16.69 -19.00
C PRO A 115 -3.24 -17.91 -19.90
N ASP A 116 -2.13 -18.16 -20.60
CA ASP A 116 -1.93 -19.35 -21.45
C ASP A 116 -1.44 -20.58 -20.66
N GLY A 117 -1.29 -20.48 -19.34
CA GLY A 117 -0.82 -21.55 -18.46
C GLY A 117 0.72 -21.70 -18.39
N THR A 118 1.48 -20.93 -19.16
CA THR A 118 2.94 -20.97 -19.12
C THR A 118 3.49 -20.17 -17.93
N ALA A 119 4.76 -20.41 -17.57
CA ALA A 119 5.46 -19.57 -16.59
C ALA A 119 5.74 -18.20 -17.17
N TYR A 120 5.84 -17.19 -16.30
CA TYR A 120 6.28 -15.86 -16.70
C TYR A 120 7.75 -15.87 -17.12
N PRO A 121 8.12 -15.18 -18.22
CA PRO A 121 9.50 -15.02 -18.63
C PRO A 121 10.23 -14.00 -17.75
N GLY A 122 11.53 -14.14 -17.60
CA GLY A 122 12.38 -13.07 -17.08
C GLY A 122 12.60 -11.94 -18.11
N VAL A 123 13.18 -10.82 -17.66
CA VAL A 123 13.36 -9.60 -18.47
C VAL A 123 14.11 -9.86 -19.78
N ALA A 124 15.20 -10.67 -19.73
CA ALA A 124 15.99 -10.99 -20.93
C ALA A 124 15.17 -11.75 -21.98
N GLN A 125 14.33 -12.67 -21.55
CA GLN A 125 13.46 -13.44 -22.44
C GLN A 125 12.32 -12.57 -23.00
N ALA A 126 11.75 -11.71 -22.19
CA ALA A 126 10.67 -10.79 -22.58
C ALA A 126 11.14 -9.79 -23.65
N ARG A 127 12.34 -9.25 -23.53
CA ARG A 127 12.92 -8.34 -24.54
C ARG A 127 13.02 -8.99 -25.93
N ALA A 128 13.17 -10.31 -26.00
CA ALA A 128 13.20 -11.07 -27.24
C ALA A 128 11.81 -11.44 -27.77
N ARG A 129 10.73 -11.17 -27.03
CA ARG A 129 9.34 -11.57 -27.36
C ARG A 129 8.39 -10.38 -27.21
N PRO A 130 8.07 -9.65 -28.29
CA PRO A 130 7.10 -8.55 -28.21
C PRO A 130 5.78 -8.99 -27.57
N GLY A 131 5.28 -8.22 -26.60
CA GLY A 131 4.06 -8.52 -25.87
C GLY A 131 4.20 -9.52 -24.71
N ALA A 132 5.42 -10.02 -24.42
CA ALA A 132 5.65 -10.81 -23.22
C ALA A 132 5.51 -9.95 -21.96
N VAL A 133 4.85 -10.50 -20.94
CA VAL A 133 4.67 -9.84 -19.63
C VAL A 133 5.73 -10.35 -18.68
N VAL A 134 6.54 -9.43 -18.15
CA VAL A 134 7.43 -9.69 -17.02
C VAL A 134 6.65 -9.33 -15.77
N PRO A 135 6.47 -10.23 -14.82
CA PRO A 135 5.85 -9.90 -13.56
C PRO A 135 6.84 -9.13 -12.68
N ASP A 136 6.31 -8.29 -11.86
CA ASP A 136 6.98 -7.61 -10.75
C ASP A 136 6.05 -7.71 -9.54
N PRO A 137 5.94 -8.91 -8.93
CA PRO A 137 4.88 -9.19 -7.98
C PRO A 137 5.14 -8.50 -6.64
N GLU A 138 4.13 -7.78 -6.09
CA GLU A 138 4.29 -7.03 -4.84
C GLU A 138 3.31 -7.48 -3.75
N ALA A 139 2.03 -7.17 -3.85
CA ALA A 139 1.07 -7.56 -2.83
C ALA A 139 0.43 -8.92 -3.09
N LEU A 140 0.06 -9.62 -2.02
CA LEU A 140 -0.71 -10.88 -2.08
C LEU A 140 -1.83 -10.86 -1.05
N ARG A 141 -3.06 -11.21 -1.46
CA ARG A 141 -4.20 -11.45 -0.55
C ARG A 141 -4.99 -12.68 -0.93
N ILE A 142 -5.50 -13.35 0.10
CA ILE A 142 -6.47 -14.43 -0.02
C ILE A 142 -7.86 -13.80 -0.01
N ASP A 143 -8.65 -14.08 -1.05
CA ASP A 143 -10.03 -13.61 -1.09
C ASP A 143 -10.86 -14.32 0.00
N PRO A 144 -11.44 -13.57 0.96
CA PRO A 144 -12.19 -14.20 2.06
C PRO A 144 -13.45 -14.94 1.61
N ASN A 145 -13.98 -14.65 0.40
CA ASN A 145 -15.22 -15.25 -0.07
C ASN A 145 -15.02 -16.62 -0.71
N ASP A 146 -13.95 -16.80 -1.47
CA ASP A 146 -13.76 -18.04 -2.27
C ASP A 146 -12.38 -18.69 -2.07
N GLY A 147 -11.49 -18.05 -1.31
CA GLY A 147 -10.15 -18.55 -1.04
C GLY A 147 -9.18 -18.44 -2.22
N SER A 148 -9.57 -17.85 -3.35
CA SER A 148 -8.64 -17.57 -4.45
C SER A 148 -7.62 -16.52 -4.02
N LEU A 149 -6.53 -16.41 -4.77
CA LEU A 149 -5.44 -15.49 -4.48
C LEU A 149 -5.51 -14.28 -5.40
N LEU A 150 -5.19 -13.12 -4.87
CA LEU A 150 -5.06 -11.88 -5.61
C LEU A 150 -3.65 -11.34 -5.41
N TYR A 151 -2.98 -10.93 -6.48
CA TYR A 151 -1.66 -10.31 -6.41
C TYR A 151 -1.57 -9.10 -7.34
N THR A 152 -0.70 -8.16 -6.99
CA THR A 152 -0.33 -7.02 -7.85
C THR A 152 0.98 -7.27 -8.55
N SER A 153 1.23 -6.48 -9.58
CA SER A 153 2.50 -6.34 -10.26
C SER A 153 2.69 -4.88 -10.65
N GLU A 154 3.88 -4.36 -10.42
CA GLU A 154 4.20 -2.96 -10.70
C GLU A 154 4.28 -2.62 -12.18
N GLY A 155 4.40 -3.62 -13.06
CA GLY A 155 4.68 -3.41 -14.47
C GLY A 155 6.10 -2.93 -14.74
N ASP A 156 6.38 -2.49 -15.95
CA ASP A 156 7.69 -1.97 -16.34
C ASP A 156 7.53 -0.88 -17.39
N ARG A 157 7.73 0.38 -16.99
CA ARG A 157 7.64 1.53 -17.90
C ARG A 157 8.64 1.46 -19.06
N GLY A 158 9.82 0.89 -18.84
CA GLY A 158 10.86 0.70 -19.85
C GLY A 158 10.44 -0.30 -20.93
N LEU A 159 9.77 -1.39 -20.53
CA LEU A 159 9.21 -2.39 -21.43
C LEU A 159 7.82 -2.01 -21.95
N GLY A 160 7.17 -0.99 -21.38
CA GLY A 160 5.82 -0.57 -21.73
C GLY A 160 4.75 -1.52 -21.19
N LEU A 161 5.02 -2.15 -20.07
CA LEU A 161 4.10 -3.02 -19.36
C LEU A 161 3.41 -2.21 -18.26
N ASP A 162 2.08 -2.15 -18.32
CA ASP A 162 1.28 -1.53 -17.27
C ASP A 162 1.31 -2.34 -15.98
N PRO A 163 1.12 -1.69 -14.82
CA PRO A 163 0.79 -2.38 -13.60
C PRO A 163 -0.51 -3.18 -13.75
N PHE A 164 -0.61 -4.29 -13.05
CA PHE A 164 -1.83 -5.09 -13.05
C PHE A 164 -2.12 -5.68 -11.66
N ALA A 165 -3.38 -6.05 -11.46
CA ALA A 165 -3.81 -6.92 -10.36
C ALA A 165 -4.48 -8.15 -10.96
N ARG A 166 -4.05 -9.35 -10.56
CA ARG A 166 -4.53 -10.62 -11.11
C ARG A 166 -5.02 -11.55 -10.02
N ARG A 167 -6.13 -12.21 -10.33
CA ARG A 167 -6.65 -13.31 -9.55
C ARG A 167 -6.08 -14.62 -10.08
N MET A 168 -5.66 -15.50 -9.16
CA MET A 168 -5.18 -16.83 -9.44
C MET A 168 -5.81 -17.86 -8.50
N ASP A 169 -5.81 -19.13 -8.89
CA ASP A 169 -6.16 -20.21 -7.97
C ASP A 169 -4.98 -20.55 -7.02
N ARG A 170 -5.19 -21.53 -6.13
CA ARG A 170 -4.19 -21.95 -5.15
C ARG A 170 -2.97 -22.68 -5.78
N ASP A 171 -3.09 -23.10 -7.02
CA ASP A 171 -2.00 -23.72 -7.82
C ASP A 171 -1.25 -22.67 -8.66
N GLY A 172 -1.55 -21.38 -8.46
CA GLY A 172 -0.92 -20.26 -9.17
C GLY A 172 -1.42 -20.07 -10.61
N ARG A 173 -2.52 -20.73 -11.01
CA ARG A 173 -3.09 -20.58 -12.36
C ARG A 173 -3.89 -19.28 -12.45
N PHE A 174 -3.69 -18.57 -13.55
CA PHE A 174 -4.45 -17.37 -13.85
C PHE A 174 -5.97 -17.65 -13.89
N VAL A 175 -6.74 -16.79 -13.26
CA VAL A 175 -8.21 -16.81 -13.29
C VAL A 175 -8.73 -15.62 -14.07
N ARG A 176 -8.37 -14.40 -13.68
CA ARG A 176 -8.71 -13.16 -14.38
C ARG A 176 -7.81 -12.00 -13.96
N GLU A 177 -7.79 -10.97 -14.76
CA GLU A 177 -7.21 -9.67 -14.41
C GLU A 177 -8.31 -8.73 -13.93
N LEU A 178 -8.02 -7.88 -12.96
CA LEU A 178 -8.92 -6.83 -12.49
C LEU A 178 -8.84 -5.62 -13.43
N ALA A 179 -9.98 -4.98 -13.67
CA ALA A 179 -10.01 -3.71 -14.37
C ALA A 179 -9.57 -2.57 -13.44
N LEU A 180 -8.31 -2.18 -13.54
CA LEU A 180 -7.78 -1.04 -12.78
C LEU A 180 -8.28 0.29 -13.35
N PRO A 181 -8.44 1.34 -12.51
CA PRO A 181 -8.75 2.68 -12.98
C PRO A 181 -7.76 3.18 -14.04
N ALA A 182 -8.26 3.83 -15.10
CA ALA A 182 -7.45 4.26 -16.25
C ALA A 182 -6.20 5.08 -15.87
N ARG A 183 -6.28 5.85 -14.77
CA ARG A 183 -5.12 6.64 -14.29
C ARG A 183 -3.99 5.80 -13.69
N LEU A 184 -4.24 4.53 -13.37
CA LEU A 184 -3.23 3.58 -12.91
C LEU A 184 -2.55 2.84 -14.07
N HIS A 185 -2.81 3.23 -15.32
CA HIS A 185 -2.08 2.79 -16.50
C HIS A 185 -1.01 3.82 -16.89
N MET A 186 0.10 3.34 -17.39
CA MET A 186 1.26 4.17 -17.77
C MET A 186 1.04 4.83 -19.13
N GLN A 187 1.03 6.17 -19.19
CA GLN A 187 1.07 6.93 -20.43
C GLN A 187 2.49 7.43 -20.70
N ARG A 188 2.90 7.41 -21.97
CA ARG A 188 4.26 7.81 -22.37
C ARG A 188 4.34 9.27 -22.82
N ASP A 189 3.35 9.74 -23.57
CA ASP A 189 3.35 11.08 -24.17
C ASP A 189 1.95 11.73 -24.06
N PRO A 190 1.76 12.78 -23.25
CA PRO A 190 2.71 13.20 -22.19
C PRO A 190 2.86 12.12 -21.10
N PRO A 191 3.99 12.09 -20.37
CA PRO A 191 4.18 11.11 -19.30
C PRO A 191 3.15 11.31 -18.18
N ARG A 192 2.36 10.27 -17.89
CA ARG A 192 1.36 10.24 -16.81
C ARG A 192 1.27 8.84 -16.19
N GLY A 193 0.55 8.75 -15.08
CA GLY A 193 0.28 7.49 -14.39
C GLY A 193 1.44 7.03 -13.51
N PRO A 194 1.50 5.73 -13.20
CA PRO A 194 2.50 5.15 -12.32
C PRO A 194 3.94 5.40 -12.78
N ARG A 195 4.84 5.56 -11.84
CA ARG A 195 6.27 5.65 -12.09
C ARG A 195 6.84 4.25 -12.31
N HIS A 196 8.04 4.16 -12.82
CA HIS A 196 8.76 2.89 -12.96
C HIS A 196 9.21 2.40 -11.59
N ASN A 197 8.88 1.18 -11.23
CA ASN A 197 9.24 0.51 -9.97
C ASN A 197 8.85 1.33 -8.72
N LEU A 198 7.66 1.95 -8.73
CA LEU A 198 7.07 2.76 -7.66
C LEU A 198 5.54 2.78 -7.87
N SER A 199 4.91 1.64 -7.95
CA SER A 199 3.55 1.49 -8.44
C SER A 199 2.61 0.81 -7.44
N LEU A 200 2.07 -0.36 -7.77
CA LEU A 200 1.06 -1.07 -6.96
C LEU A 200 1.72 -1.93 -5.89
N GLU A 201 1.74 -1.46 -4.65
CA GLU A 201 2.41 -2.14 -3.54
C GLU A 201 1.44 -2.83 -2.58
N GLY A 202 0.33 -2.19 -2.24
CA GLY A 202 -0.53 -2.69 -1.17
C GLY A 202 -1.90 -3.14 -1.62
N LEU A 203 -2.40 -4.23 -1.02
CA LEU A 203 -3.78 -4.72 -1.18
C LEU A 203 -4.44 -4.96 0.18
N ALA A 204 -5.73 -4.60 0.32
CA ALA A 204 -6.50 -4.97 1.50
C ALA A 204 -7.97 -5.16 1.19
N PHE A 205 -8.52 -6.34 1.40
CA PHE A 205 -9.97 -6.51 1.39
C PHE A 205 -10.60 -5.74 2.56
N THR A 206 -11.76 -5.12 2.31
CA THR A 206 -12.58 -4.60 3.40
C THR A 206 -13.01 -5.74 4.34
N PRO A 207 -13.26 -5.47 5.64
CA PRO A 207 -13.60 -6.54 6.59
C PRO A 207 -14.85 -7.36 6.24
N ASP A 208 -15.78 -6.77 5.47
CA ASP A 208 -16.97 -7.43 4.93
C ASP A 208 -16.69 -8.14 3.59
N ALA A 209 -15.45 -8.11 3.11
CA ALA A 209 -15.01 -8.67 1.83
C ALA A 209 -15.82 -8.18 0.61
N GLN A 210 -16.47 -7.01 0.68
CA GLN A 210 -17.28 -6.47 -0.43
C GLN A 210 -16.48 -5.56 -1.37
N ALA A 211 -15.29 -5.11 -0.94
CA ALA A 211 -14.43 -4.24 -1.73
C ALA A 211 -12.95 -4.50 -1.43
N LEU A 212 -12.09 -3.95 -2.27
CA LEU A 212 -10.65 -4.11 -2.23
C LEU A 212 -9.97 -2.75 -2.30
N TRP A 213 -9.16 -2.42 -1.33
CA TRP A 213 -8.22 -1.31 -1.40
C TRP A 213 -6.98 -1.73 -2.19
N VAL A 214 -6.56 -0.84 -3.09
CA VAL A 214 -5.33 -0.94 -3.88
C VAL A 214 -4.53 0.32 -3.63
N ALA A 215 -3.32 0.19 -3.12
CA ALA A 215 -2.45 1.32 -2.77
C ALA A 215 -1.30 1.47 -3.75
N MET A 216 -1.02 2.73 -4.12
CA MET A 216 0.21 3.10 -4.81
C MET A 216 1.34 3.28 -3.81
N GLU A 217 2.57 2.92 -4.16
CA GLU A 217 3.77 3.21 -3.38
C GLU A 217 4.08 4.70 -3.38
N ALA A 218 4.09 5.30 -4.57
CA ALA A 218 4.51 6.67 -4.81
C ALA A 218 3.44 7.49 -5.55
N PRO A 219 3.55 8.84 -5.58
CA PRO A 219 2.65 9.69 -6.34
C PRO A 219 2.71 9.35 -7.82
N LEU A 220 1.56 9.38 -8.50
CA LEU A 220 1.52 9.37 -9.96
C LEU A 220 2.34 10.55 -10.50
N ILE A 221 2.81 10.47 -11.73
CA ILE A 221 3.61 11.55 -12.34
C ILE A 221 2.87 12.90 -12.25
N GLU A 222 1.58 12.90 -12.54
CA GLU A 222 0.72 14.09 -12.46
C GLU A 222 0.37 14.53 -11.04
N ASP A 223 0.54 13.68 -10.05
CA ASP A 223 0.25 14.00 -8.64
C ASP A 223 1.40 14.70 -7.91
N GLY A 224 2.52 14.96 -8.59
CA GLY A 224 3.61 15.76 -8.08
C GLY A 224 4.93 15.01 -7.91
N PRO A 225 5.92 15.62 -7.26
CA PRO A 225 7.23 15.02 -7.06
C PRO A 225 7.20 13.87 -6.05
N LEU A 226 8.23 13.04 -6.07
CA LEU A 226 8.51 12.07 -5.00
C LEU A 226 8.82 12.81 -3.69
N PRO A 227 8.65 12.13 -2.53
CA PRO A 227 9.11 12.67 -1.26
C PRO A 227 10.60 13.03 -1.31
N ASP A 228 10.96 14.10 -0.62
CA ASP A 228 12.34 14.49 -0.36
C ASP A 228 12.61 14.63 1.15
N ALA A 229 13.77 15.12 1.54
CA ALA A 229 14.13 15.29 2.95
C ALA A 229 13.30 16.36 3.69
N GLN A 230 12.61 17.24 2.98
CA GLN A 230 11.82 18.35 3.53
C GLN A 230 10.32 18.16 3.30
N HIS A 231 9.92 17.47 2.23
CA HIS A 231 8.54 17.37 1.79
C HIS A 231 8.12 15.92 1.60
N GLY A 232 6.94 15.60 2.13
CA GLY A 232 6.23 14.38 1.80
C GLY A 232 5.51 14.49 0.45
N ALA A 233 4.75 13.45 0.10
CA ALA A 233 3.98 13.42 -1.14
C ALA A 233 2.58 12.86 -0.89
N LEU A 234 1.64 13.13 -1.81
CA LEU A 234 0.31 12.52 -1.80
C LEU A 234 0.27 11.35 -2.76
N VAL A 235 -0.14 10.18 -2.27
CA VAL A 235 -0.33 8.97 -3.08
C VAL A 235 -1.79 8.55 -3.09
N ARG A 236 -2.22 7.85 -4.13
CA ARG A 236 -3.61 7.42 -4.28
C ARG A 236 -3.82 6.02 -3.73
N PHE A 237 -4.87 5.89 -2.88
CA PHE A 237 -5.44 4.60 -2.55
C PHE A 237 -6.81 4.50 -3.19
N SER A 238 -7.05 3.42 -3.93
CA SER A 238 -8.28 3.20 -4.70
C SER A 238 -9.09 2.09 -4.04
N LEU A 239 -10.37 2.30 -3.80
CA LEU A 239 -11.30 1.27 -3.36
C LEU A 239 -12.09 0.75 -4.57
N LEU A 240 -11.94 -0.52 -4.88
CA LEU A 240 -12.62 -1.20 -5.98
C LEU A 240 -13.73 -2.09 -5.43
N GLY A 241 -14.88 -2.09 -6.07
CA GLY A 241 -15.96 -3.06 -5.83
C GLY A 241 -15.60 -4.46 -6.34
N ARG A 242 -16.45 -5.43 -6.04
CA ARG A 242 -16.27 -6.84 -6.52
C ARG A 242 -16.38 -6.97 -8.04
N ASP A 243 -16.97 -6.02 -8.69
CA ASP A 243 -17.11 -5.85 -10.15
C ASP A 243 -15.98 -5.01 -10.77
N ASP A 244 -14.93 -4.73 -9.98
CA ASP A 244 -13.79 -3.87 -10.31
C ASP A 244 -14.16 -2.38 -10.49
N ALA A 245 -15.42 -1.97 -10.24
CA ALA A 245 -15.80 -0.57 -10.29
C ALA A 245 -15.06 0.25 -9.25
N LEU A 246 -14.49 1.40 -9.65
CA LEU A 246 -13.90 2.35 -8.72
C LEU A 246 -15.00 2.98 -7.86
N LEU A 247 -15.00 2.68 -6.56
CA LEU A 247 -15.96 3.19 -5.59
C LEU A 247 -15.54 4.57 -5.04
N THR A 248 -14.27 4.74 -4.77
CA THR A 248 -13.66 6.00 -4.31
C THR A 248 -12.14 5.94 -4.46
N GLN A 249 -11.52 7.11 -4.47
CA GLN A 249 -10.07 7.27 -4.30
C GLN A 249 -9.80 8.27 -3.17
N VAL A 250 -8.79 8.01 -2.35
CA VAL A 250 -8.36 8.93 -1.31
C VAL A 250 -6.89 9.31 -1.50
N ALA A 251 -6.50 10.47 -0.98
CA ALA A 251 -5.12 10.93 -0.99
C ALA A 251 -4.46 10.59 0.35
N TYR A 252 -3.49 9.70 0.34
CA TYR A 252 -2.69 9.35 1.51
C TYR A 252 -1.42 10.21 1.55
N PRO A 253 -1.07 10.85 2.69
CA PRO A 253 0.12 11.68 2.81
C PRO A 253 1.31 10.82 3.24
N VAL A 254 2.18 10.45 2.29
CA VAL A 254 3.49 9.84 2.60
C VAL A 254 4.38 10.90 3.25
N ASP A 255 5.10 10.55 4.32
CA ASP A 255 6.01 11.47 5.00
C ASP A 255 7.21 11.86 4.11
N ALA A 256 7.86 12.95 4.48
CA ALA A 256 9.21 13.27 3.98
C ALA A 256 10.18 12.14 4.32
N ILE A 257 11.26 12.01 3.55
CA ILE A 257 12.31 11.01 3.77
C ILE A 257 12.90 11.21 5.17
N PRO A 258 12.70 10.25 6.11
CA PRO A 258 13.09 10.45 7.50
C PRO A 258 14.60 10.30 7.74
N ARG A 259 15.29 9.65 6.82
CA ARG A 259 16.75 9.45 6.86
C ARG A 259 17.33 9.57 5.47
N GLY A 260 18.20 10.56 5.28
CA GLY A 260 18.95 10.71 4.05
C GLY A 260 20.13 9.74 3.93
N PRO A 261 20.76 9.67 2.75
CA PRO A 261 21.95 8.86 2.53
C PRO A 261 23.13 9.35 3.41
N THR A 262 24.04 8.43 3.72
CA THR A 262 25.26 8.71 4.52
C THR A 262 26.46 8.00 3.92
N GLY A 263 27.65 8.30 4.40
CA GLY A 263 28.90 7.68 3.89
C GLY A 263 29.10 7.93 2.39
N GLY A 264 29.22 6.86 1.62
CA GLY A 264 29.32 6.88 0.14
C GLY A 264 28.00 6.74 -0.59
N GLY A 265 26.88 6.72 0.13
CA GLY A 265 25.54 6.56 -0.45
C GLY A 265 24.99 7.86 -1.06
N HIS A 266 24.13 7.72 -2.07
CA HIS A 266 23.54 8.85 -2.79
C HIS A 266 22.02 8.77 -2.92
N ARG A 267 21.38 7.65 -2.55
CA ARG A 267 19.96 7.40 -2.74
C ARG A 267 19.22 7.31 -1.42
N ALA A 268 18.03 7.87 -1.39
CA ALA A 268 17.04 7.63 -0.35
C ALA A 268 15.65 7.83 -0.95
N ASP A 269 14.69 7.06 -0.45
CA ASP A 269 13.29 7.11 -0.83
C ASP A 269 12.39 6.98 0.40
N ASN A 270 11.11 7.20 0.24
CA ASN A 270 10.06 6.85 1.18
C ASN A 270 8.75 6.60 0.40
N GLY A 271 8.11 5.49 0.64
CA GLY A 271 6.89 5.09 -0.02
C GLY A 271 6.01 4.20 0.86
N VAL A 272 4.84 3.85 0.34
CA VAL A 272 3.96 2.85 0.95
C VAL A 272 4.33 1.50 0.41
N SER A 273 4.71 0.56 1.27
CA SER A 273 5.04 -0.80 0.85
C SER A 273 3.93 -1.83 1.15
N GLU A 274 2.96 -1.52 2.02
CA GLU A 274 1.85 -2.44 2.26
C GLU A 274 0.69 -1.75 3.01
N ILE A 275 -0.53 -2.26 2.83
CA ILE A 275 -1.72 -1.84 3.57
C ILE A 275 -2.52 -3.03 4.08
N LEU A 276 -3.16 -2.87 5.25
CA LEU A 276 -4.11 -3.85 5.80
C LEU A 276 -5.37 -3.14 6.31
N ALA A 277 -6.54 -3.71 6.11
CA ALA A 277 -7.76 -3.18 6.72
C ALA A 277 -7.75 -3.44 8.24
N ILE A 278 -7.85 -2.39 9.04
CA ILE A 278 -8.07 -2.46 10.49
C ILE A 278 -9.57 -2.64 10.74
N ASP A 279 -10.35 -1.79 10.12
CA ASP A 279 -11.81 -1.82 10.11
C ASP A 279 -12.34 -1.23 8.79
N ARG A 280 -13.64 -0.93 8.71
CA ARG A 280 -14.24 -0.36 7.51
C ARG A 280 -13.69 1.03 7.14
N ASP A 281 -13.31 1.80 8.15
CA ASP A 281 -12.96 3.22 8.02
C ASP A 281 -11.45 3.47 8.17
N ARG A 282 -10.64 2.43 8.45
CA ARG A 282 -9.21 2.57 8.74
C ARG A 282 -8.35 1.50 8.10
N LEU A 283 -7.18 1.93 7.65
CA LEU A 283 -6.11 1.07 7.16
C LEU A 283 -4.88 1.19 8.08
N LEU A 284 -4.20 0.08 8.33
CA LEU A 284 -2.80 0.06 8.70
C LEU A 284 -2.00 0.26 7.42
N VAL A 285 -1.01 1.14 7.47
CA VAL A 285 -0.14 1.46 6.33
C VAL A 285 1.31 1.30 6.77
N VAL A 286 2.09 0.61 5.97
CA VAL A 286 3.54 0.49 6.13
C VAL A 286 4.21 1.53 5.24
N GLU A 287 4.90 2.52 5.85
CA GLU A 287 5.82 3.39 5.12
C GLU A 287 7.24 2.87 5.27
N ARG A 288 7.89 2.68 4.14
CA ARG A 288 9.24 2.18 4.03
C ARG A 288 10.15 3.26 3.44
N CYS A 289 11.17 3.63 4.18
CA CYS A 289 12.27 4.45 3.69
C CYS A 289 13.51 3.58 3.53
N GLY A 290 14.02 3.50 2.29
CA GLY A 290 15.36 3.01 2.00
C GLY A 290 16.34 4.18 1.96
N HIS A 291 17.52 4.02 2.57
CA HIS A 291 18.59 5.01 2.46
C HIS A 291 19.96 4.34 2.34
N GLU A 292 20.72 4.80 1.39
CA GLU A 292 22.04 4.26 1.08
C GLU A 292 23.07 4.77 2.11
N VAL A 293 23.78 3.85 2.75
CA VAL A 293 24.82 4.19 3.74
C VAL A 293 26.25 3.98 3.19
N ASP A 294 26.35 3.22 2.11
CA ASP A 294 27.54 3.06 1.27
C ASP A 294 27.07 2.60 -0.10
N THR A 295 27.93 2.58 -1.11
CA THR A 295 27.57 2.16 -2.48
C THR A 295 26.82 0.83 -2.48
N MET A 296 25.55 0.82 -2.90
CA MET A 296 24.66 -0.34 -2.93
C MET A 296 24.38 -1.00 -1.56
N VAL A 297 24.72 -0.36 -0.45
CA VAL A 297 24.41 -0.83 0.91
C VAL A 297 23.31 0.03 1.49
N PHE A 298 22.13 -0.56 1.69
CA PHE A 298 20.96 0.13 2.22
C PHE A 298 20.71 -0.15 3.68
N ARG A 299 20.07 0.79 4.35
CA ARG A 299 19.42 0.66 5.66
C ARG A 299 18.00 1.18 5.53
N PHE A 300 17.15 0.72 6.44
CA PHE A 300 15.72 0.99 6.33
C PHE A 300 15.17 1.67 7.59
N ALA A 301 14.22 2.57 7.38
CA ALA A 301 13.43 3.16 8.44
C ALA A 301 11.96 2.87 8.11
N ILE A 302 11.33 2.02 8.92
CA ILE A 302 9.98 1.52 8.70
C ILE A 302 9.05 2.11 9.75
N ARG A 303 7.92 2.65 9.31
CA ARG A 303 6.90 3.23 10.17
C ARG A 303 5.54 2.64 9.86
N LEU A 304 4.83 2.27 10.90
CA LEU A 304 3.46 1.76 10.81
C LEU A 304 2.50 2.88 11.20
N TYR A 305 1.53 3.17 10.31
CA TYR A 305 0.53 4.19 10.52
C TYR A 305 -0.88 3.59 10.53
N GLU A 306 -1.79 4.24 11.27
CA GLU A 306 -3.22 4.12 11.08
C GLU A 306 -3.68 5.29 10.21
N ALA A 307 -4.36 5.01 9.10
CA ALA A 307 -4.93 5.99 8.19
C ALA A 307 -6.46 5.95 8.24
N GLU A 308 -7.11 7.11 8.44
CA GLU A 308 -8.57 7.25 8.45
C GLU A 308 -9.09 7.46 7.02
N VAL A 309 -9.56 6.40 6.36
CA VAL A 309 -10.11 6.47 5.00
C VAL A 309 -11.63 6.66 4.97
N GLY A 310 -12.32 6.32 6.06
CA GLY A 310 -13.76 6.52 6.19
C GLY A 310 -14.15 8.00 6.20
N GLY A 311 -15.03 8.40 5.26
CA GLY A 311 -15.46 9.80 5.11
C GLY A 311 -14.38 10.74 4.59
N ALA A 312 -13.25 10.23 4.08
CA ALA A 312 -12.24 11.03 3.41
C ALA A 312 -12.77 11.63 2.11
N GLN A 313 -12.09 12.67 1.61
CA GLN A 313 -12.43 13.28 0.34
C GLN A 313 -12.20 12.26 -0.80
N ASP A 314 -13.23 12.05 -1.62
CA ASP A 314 -13.06 11.35 -2.88
C ASP A 314 -12.27 12.22 -3.86
N VAL A 315 -11.11 11.73 -4.30
CA VAL A 315 -10.23 12.40 -5.26
C VAL A 315 -10.24 11.72 -6.62
N SER A 316 -11.16 10.80 -6.86
CA SER A 316 -11.24 10.01 -8.12
C SER A 316 -11.39 10.89 -9.35
N ALA A 317 -12.15 11.99 -9.27
CA ALA A 317 -12.36 12.96 -10.34
C ALA A 317 -11.28 14.07 -10.38
N ILE A 318 -10.31 14.08 -9.48
CA ILE A 318 -9.26 15.10 -9.40
C ILE A 318 -8.07 14.68 -10.26
N ASP A 319 -7.71 15.48 -11.25
CA ASP A 319 -6.64 15.15 -12.21
C ASP A 319 -5.25 15.13 -11.57
N SER A 320 -4.98 16.02 -10.62
CA SER A 320 -3.72 16.09 -9.92
C SER A 320 -3.94 16.39 -8.45
N LEU A 321 -3.28 15.64 -7.58
CA LEU A 321 -3.33 15.86 -6.13
C LEU A 321 -2.61 17.15 -5.68
N GLN A 322 -1.93 17.84 -6.61
CA GLN A 322 -1.34 19.17 -6.37
C GLN A 322 -2.36 20.32 -6.45
N GLN A 323 -3.61 20.02 -6.86
CA GLN A 323 -4.65 21.05 -6.98
C GLN A 323 -5.05 21.64 -5.61
N PRO A 324 -5.33 22.94 -5.54
CA PRO A 324 -5.86 23.55 -4.30
C PRO A 324 -7.16 22.87 -3.84
N GLY A 325 -7.29 22.65 -2.53
CA GLY A 325 -8.49 22.04 -1.95
C GLY A 325 -8.46 20.52 -1.85
N VAL A 326 -7.40 19.87 -2.32
CA VAL A 326 -7.17 18.45 -2.02
C VAL A 326 -6.88 18.29 -0.53
N ARG A 327 -7.61 17.41 0.13
CA ARG A 327 -7.44 17.07 1.53
C ARG A 327 -7.00 15.62 1.65
N ALA A 328 -5.80 15.43 2.23
CA ALA A 328 -5.29 14.12 2.56
C ALA A 328 -6.11 13.46 3.69
N VAL A 329 -6.10 12.13 3.74
CA VAL A 329 -6.56 11.38 4.91
C VAL A 329 -5.73 11.75 6.13
N ARG A 330 -6.33 11.64 7.31
CA ARG A 330 -5.56 11.76 8.56
C ARG A 330 -4.83 10.45 8.81
N LYS A 331 -3.60 10.54 9.27
CA LYS A 331 -2.84 9.38 9.72
C LYS A 331 -2.27 9.60 11.12
N ARG A 332 -2.03 8.52 11.83
CA ARG A 332 -1.43 8.48 13.16
C ARG A 332 -0.34 7.42 13.19
N LEU A 333 0.85 7.80 13.64
CA LEU A 333 1.94 6.83 13.86
C LEU A 333 1.54 5.85 14.96
N LEU A 334 1.61 4.55 14.64
CA LEU A 334 1.42 3.45 15.57
C LEU A 334 2.76 2.99 16.15
N LEU A 335 3.77 2.86 15.29
CA LEU A 335 5.09 2.35 15.67
C LEU A 335 6.15 2.79 14.65
N ASP A 336 7.27 3.29 15.14
CA ASP A 336 8.54 3.36 14.39
C ASP A 336 9.36 2.10 14.74
N LEU A 337 9.58 1.21 13.77
CA LEU A 337 10.23 -0.07 14.00
C LEU A 337 11.68 0.08 14.46
N SER A 338 12.33 1.23 14.22
CA SER A 338 13.69 1.49 14.74
C SER A 338 13.76 1.40 16.26
N THR A 339 12.65 1.64 16.96
CA THR A 339 12.55 1.50 18.42
C THR A 339 12.69 0.05 18.90
N LEU A 340 12.47 -0.92 18.00
CA LEU A 340 12.62 -2.34 18.30
C LEU A 340 14.03 -2.87 18.02
N SER A 341 14.89 -2.09 17.35
CA SER A 341 16.25 -2.53 16.98
C SER A 341 17.11 -3.04 18.15
N PRO A 342 16.98 -2.54 19.41
CA PRO A 342 17.69 -3.11 20.53
C PRO A 342 17.32 -4.57 20.84
N GLN A 343 16.11 -5.02 20.47
CA GLN A 343 15.63 -6.37 20.73
C GLN A 343 15.80 -7.30 19.52
N VAL A 344 15.61 -6.77 18.29
CA VAL A 344 15.54 -7.61 17.07
C VAL A 344 16.71 -7.39 16.11
N GLY A 345 17.65 -6.52 16.48
CA GLY A 345 18.73 -6.07 15.58
C GLY A 345 18.27 -5.02 14.57
N PRO A 346 19.10 -4.70 13.58
CA PRO A 346 18.72 -3.77 12.52
C PRO A 346 17.41 -4.21 11.83
N ILE A 347 16.53 -3.28 11.57
CA ILE A 347 15.32 -3.52 10.78
C ILE A 347 15.72 -3.59 9.32
N ASP A 348 15.25 -4.63 8.62
CA ASP A 348 15.48 -4.80 7.20
C ASP A 348 14.31 -4.23 6.37
N ASN A 349 14.32 -4.42 5.07
CA ASN A 349 13.40 -3.90 4.07
C ASN A 349 11.99 -4.49 4.23
N ILE A 350 11.23 -4.07 5.24
CA ILE A 350 9.87 -4.58 5.49
C ILE A 350 8.94 -4.12 4.36
N GLU A 351 8.44 -5.08 3.60
CA GLU A 351 7.48 -4.85 2.51
C GLU A 351 6.19 -5.62 2.70
N ALA A 352 6.23 -6.80 3.29
CA ALA A 352 5.02 -7.59 3.52
C ALA A 352 4.48 -7.45 4.94
N ALA A 353 3.15 -7.37 5.06
CA ALA A 353 2.42 -7.42 6.33
C ALA A 353 1.14 -8.25 6.20
N ALA A 354 0.78 -8.98 7.28
CA ALA A 354 -0.51 -9.67 7.36
C ALA A 354 -0.98 -9.85 8.80
N TRP A 355 -2.30 -9.91 8.96
CA TRP A 355 -2.90 -10.25 10.25
C TRP A 355 -2.61 -11.71 10.61
N GLY A 356 -2.14 -11.93 11.84
CA GLY A 356 -1.85 -13.25 12.36
C GLY A 356 -2.98 -13.83 13.23
N PRO A 357 -2.72 -14.97 13.90
CA PRO A 357 -3.68 -15.59 14.81
C PRO A 357 -3.96 -14.68 16.02
N ARG A 358 -5.13 -14.87 16.64
CA ARG A 358 -5.38 -14.22 17.94
C ARG A 358 -4.62 -14.93 19.05
N LEU A 359 -4.10 -14.14 19.98
CA LEU A 359 -3.48 -14.62 21.20
C LEU A 359 -4.53 -15.13 22.19
N PRO A 360 -4.14 -15.91 23.20
CA PRO A 360 -5.06 -16.38 24.24
C PRO A 360 -5.80 -15.26 25.01
N ASN A 361 -5.23 -14.06 25.08
CA ASN A 361 -5.88 -12.87 25.64
C ASN A 361 -6.88 -12.20 24.68
N GLY A 362 -7.10 -12.76 23.49
CA GLY A 362 -8.01 -12.24 22.47
C GLY A 362 -7.41 -11.18 21.55
N HIS A 363 -6.21 -10.67 21.83
CA HIS A 363 -5.57 -9.66 20.99
C HIS A 363 -5.18 -10.24 19.63
N ALA A 364 -5.31 -9.45 18.57
CA ALA A 364 -4.81 -9.80 17.26
C ALA A 364 -3.27 -9.75 17.24
N THR A 365 -2.67 -10.43 16.26
CA THR A 365 -1.23 -10.30 15.97
C THR A 365 -1.04 -9.77 14.56
N LEU A 366 0.10 -9.14 14.33
CA LEU A 366 0.57 -8.64 13.04
C LEU A 366 1.93 -9.28 12.77
N LEU A 367 2.09 -9.94 11.64
CA LEU A 367 3.37 -10.38 11.13
C LEU A 367 3.85 -9.42 10.06
N LEU A 368 5.12 -9.04 10.14
CA LEU A 368 5.85 -8.28 9.15
C LEU A 368 6.94 -9.18 8.57
N ALA A 369 7.22 -9.07 7.27
CA ALA A 369 8.33 -9.75 6.63
C ALA A 369 9.13 -8.78 5.76
N SER A 370 10.44 -8.98 5.69
CA SER A 370 11.29 -8.19 4.83
C SER A 370 11.54 -8.88 3.50
N ASP A 371 11.61 -8.09 2.44
CA ASP A 371 12.31 -8.41 1.22
C ASP A 371 13.83 -8.31 1.45
N ASP A 372 14.59 -9.32 1.06
CA ASP A 372 16.05 -9.32 1.15
C ASP A 372 16.72 -8.86 -0.15
N ASN A 373 15.94 -8.43 -1.17
CA ASN A 373 16.41 -8.03 -2.49
C ASN A 373 17.41 -9.03 -3.10
N PHE A 374 17.37 -10.28 -2.67
CA PHE A 374 18.39 -11.31 -2.97
C PHE A 374 19.83 -10.83 -2.70
N SER A 375 20.00 -9.79 -1.89
CA SER A 375 21.27 -9.15 -1.54
C SER A 375 22.00 -9.90 -0.42
N PRO A 376 23.34 -10.02 -0.48
CA PRO A 376 24.10 -10.62 0.61
C PRO A 376 24.16 -9.73 1.88
N THR A 377 23.75 -8.47 1.78
CA THR A 377 23.75 -7.50 2.90
C THR A 377 22.40 -7.36 3.58
N GLN A 378 21.37 -8.01 3.07
CA GLN A 378 20.00 -8.03 3.59
C GLN A 378 19.58 -9.44 4.00
N ARG A 379 18.44 -9.58 4.67
CA ARG A 379 17.99 -10.85 5.23
C ARG A 379 16.47 -10.96 5.21
N ASN A 380 15.95 -12.15 5.10
CA ASN A 380 14.53 -12.44 5.30
C ASN A 380 14.22 -12.39 6.80
N GLN A 381 13.79 -11.24 7.29
CA GLN A 381 13.45 -10.97 8.68
C GLN A 381 11.94 -11.03 8.87
N PHE A 382 11.51 -11.71 9.92
CA PHE A 382 10.13 -11.76 10.38
C PHE A 382 10.02 -11.08 11.73
N ILE A 383 9.01 -10.22 11.91
CA ILE A 383 8.72 -9.53 13.18
C ILE A 383 7.25 -9.74 13.50
N ALA A 384 6.98 -10.36 14.64
CA ALA A 384 5.61 -10.53 15.16
C ALA A 384 5.30 -9.49 16.21
N LEU A 385 4.15 -8.84 16.07
CA LEU A 385 3.66 -7.81 16.97
C LEU A 385 2.28 -8.22 17.52
N GLU A 386 2.03 -7.94 18.80
CA GLU A 386 0.70 -7.94 19.38
C GLU A 386 0.01 -6.60 19.12
N VAL A 387 -1.21 -6.65 18.68
CA VAL A 387 -2.06 -5.47 18.51
C VAL A 387 -2.80 -5.22 19.83
N VAL A 388 -2.36 -4.23 20.57
CA VAL A 388 -2.97 -3.86 21.84
C VAL A 388 -4.22 -3.02 21.54
N PRO A 389 -5.44 -3.50 21.88
CA PRO A 389 -6.64 -2.73 21.62
C PRO A 389 -6.71 -1.49 22.51
N ALA A 390 -7.34 -0.44 21.99
CA ALA A 390 -7.68 0.70 22.82
C ALA A 390 -8.69 0.25 23.89
N PRO A 391 -8.63 0.81 25.11
CA PRO A 391 -9.66 0.54 26.09
C PRO A 391 -11.01 0.98 25.53
N ASP A 392 -12.01 0.11 25.65
CA ASP A 392 -13.38 0.43 25.26
C ASP A 392 -13.77 1.75 25.90
N GLY A 393 -14.00 2.76 25.05
CA GLY A 393 -14.50 4.05 25.52
C GLY A 393 -15.89 3.81 26.14
N ARG A 394 -15.93 3.70 27.47
CA ARG A 394 -17.19 3.71 28.25
C ARG A 394 -17.73 5.11 28.30
#